data_a7014289336625fa594f62676dcb7e26
#
_entry.id   a7014289336625fa594f62676dcb7e26
#
_cell.length_a   1.000
_cell.length_b   1.000
_cell.length_c   1.000
_cell.angle_alpha   90.00
_cell.angle_beta   90.00
_cell.angle_gamma   90.00
#
_symmetry.space_group_name_H-M   'P 1'
#
loop_
_entity.id
_entity.type
_entity.pdbx_description
1 polymer ?
#
loop_
_entity_poly.entity_id
_entity_poly.type
_entity_poly.pdbx_seq_one_letter_code
_entity_poly.pdbx_strand_id
1 'polypeptide(L)'
;MATTYLTRTSGSPTLNTKYTLSFWVKRSKITYSECFMFDGRVDASNRFKLAFDANDKLGCFNSHSGSDTISFGTNRVFRDTSAWYNIILAVDTTQGTEADRVKLYVNGVQETSFSSTTYPSQNDANNVFNENSSALIIGAYYNATNVFDGLMSYVAFVDGTAELPGIFGETDSTTGEWKIKTTITPSVAWGNNGFLILKNGNSLTDESSNSNNWTLGAGTLTKTEDCPSNVFATMNRASPTTVALASMANGNLYNGDQSPNYWQGIPGTLAASSGKIYWEVKIEGVWGSTSQNTQRHGIADIGAAVDNNTSDAYDIQWTTAAYGIGWCNTSGVRNSGSVTGTSDYSTFIATNVLMFAMDLDNLKLYLGKNGAWENSGDPTSGASGTGAYTIPTAGMWAPYSETKYGSDVISWNCGNGYFRTVAISPAGSPASTPGIFQYQI
;
A
#
# COMPACT_ATOMS: atom_id res chain seq x y z
N MET A 1 13.33 -3.78 -6.81
CA MET A 1 12.24 -4.79 -6.76
C MET A 1 12.13 -5.27 -5.33
N ALA A 2 10.91 -5.54 -4.85
CA ALA A 2 10.72 -6.15 -3.54
C ALA A 2 11.45 -7.50 -3.48
N THR A 3 12.10 -7.79 -2.37
CA THR A 3 12.85 -9.04 -2.16
C THR A 3 12.52 -9.65 -0.80
N THR A 4 11.59 -9.03 -0.06
CA THR A 4 11.25 -9.41 1.31
C THR A 4 10.22 -10.53 1.30
N TYR A 5 10.53 -11.61 1.98
CA TYR A 5 9.59 -12.71 2.23
C TYR A 5 9.89 -13.41 3.56
N LEU A 6 8.90 -14.09 4.08
CA LEU A 6 8.94 -14.82 5.35
C LEU A 6 8.87 -16.32 5.11
N THR A 7 9.47 -17.11 6.00
CA THR A 7 9.48 -18.57 5.90
C THR A 7 9.12 -19.24 7.21
N ARG A 8 8.47 -20.40 7.11
CA ARG A 8 8.21 -21.31 8.21
C ARG A 8 8.01 -22.73 7.66
N THR A 9 8.34 -23.75 8.44
CA THR A 9 7.94 -25.13 8.15
C THR A 9 6.76 -25.49 9.05
N SER A 10 5.68 -26.03 8.48
CA SER A 10 4.52 -26.48 9.24
C SER A 10 4.81 -27.78 10.01
N GLY A 11 4.15 -27.91 11.16
CA GLY A 11 4.10 -29.15 11.93
C GLY A 11 2.94 -30.06 11.52
N SER A 12 2.69 -31.10 12.31
CA SER A 12 1.51 -31.97 12.13
C SER A 12 0.23 -31.18 12.39
N PRO A 13 -0.72 -31.15 11.43
CA PRO A 13 -1.96 -30.40 11.58
C PRO A 13 -2.86 -30.98 12.67
N THR A 14 -3.72 -30.12 13.25
CA THR A 14 -4.83 -30.55 14.10
C THR A 14 -5.85 -31.31 13.24
N LEU A 15 -6.29 -30.68 12.14
CA LEU A 15 -7.15 -31.33 11.13
C LEU A 15 -6.77 -30.79 9.75
N ASN A 16 -6.33 -31.65 8.85
CA ASN A 16 -6.03 -31.23 7.49
C ASN A 16 -7.26 -31.12 6.57
N THR A 17 -8.45 -31.43 7.09
CA THR A 17 -9.74 -31.25 6.39
C THR A 17 -10.34 -29.86 6.60
N LYS A 18 -9.87 -29.11 7.60
CA LYS A 18 -10.42 -27.77 7.94
C LYS A 18 -9.31 -26.80 8.30
N TYR A 19 -9.38 -25.59 7.77
CA TYR A 19 -8.54 -24.49 8.20
C TYR A 19 -9.10 -23.13 7.71
N THR A 20 -8.58 -22.08 8.28
CA THR A 20 -8.84 -20.69 7.81
C THR A 20 -7.54 -19.93 7.72
N LEU A 21 -7.31 -19.27 6.58
CA LEU A 21 -6.28 -18.28 6.38
C LEU A 21 -6.93 -16.91 6.23
N SER A 22 -6.60 -15.96 7.10
CA SER A 22 -7.10 -14.58 7.05
C SER A 22 -5.95 -13.60 7.08
N PHE A 23 -6.01 -12.54 6.29
CA PHE A 23 -5.01 -11.48 6.29
C PHE A 23 -5.58 -10.19 5.72
N TRP A 24 -4.97 -9.08 6.12
CA TRP A 24 -5.18 -7.80 5.49
C TRP A 24 -4.02 -7.50 4.54
N VAL A 25 -4.36 -6.96 3.37
CA VAL A 25 -3.40 -6.67 2.31
C VAL A 25 -3.73 -5.36 1.61
N LYS A 26 -2.68 -4.54 1.36
CA LYS A 26 -2.73 -3.36 0.51
C LYS A 26 -1.71 -3.55 -0.61
N ARG A 27 -2.14 -3.46 -1.86
CA ARG A 27 -1.29 -3.69 -3.02
C ARG A 27 -0.57 -2.40 -3.41
N SER A 28 0.72 -2.50 -3.72
CA SER A 28 1.49 -1.39 -4.29
C SER A 28 1.69 -1.56 -5.79
N LYS A 29 1.70 -2.80 -6.29
CA LYS A 29 1.94 -3.12 -7.69
C LYS A 29 0.73 -3.81 -8.30
N ILE A 30 0.29 -3.31 -9.45
CA ILE A 30 -0.87 -3.81 -10.22
C ILE A 30 -0.45 -4.06 -11.66
N THR A 31 -1.23 -4.86 -12.39
CA THR A 31 -1.05 -5.18 -13.82
C THR A 31 0.39 -5.63 -14.12
N TYR A 32 0.86 -6.58 -13.32
CA TYR A 32 2.20 -7.14 -13.40
C TYR A 32 2.13 -8.67 -13.46
N SER A 33 3.27 -9.36 -13.45
CA SER A 33 3.31 -10.81 -13.32
C SER A 33 2.60 -11.28 -12.04
N GLU A 34 2.34 -12.57 -11.92
CA GLU A 34 1.81 -13.18 -10.70
C GLU A 34 2.56 -12.70 -9.44
N CYS A 35 1.83 -12.27 -8.39
CA CYS A 35 2.39 -11.75 -7.13
C CYS A 35 1.91 -12.64 -5.99
N PHE A 36 2.83 -13.43 -5.41
CA PHE A 36 2.49 -14.43 -4.39
C PHE A 36 2.39 -13.80 -3.00
N MET A 37 1.21 -13.91 -2.40
CA MET A 37 1.01 -13.59 -1.00
C MET A 37 1.37 -14.79 -0.13
N PHE A 38 0.98 -16.00 -0.55
CA PHE A 38 1.27 -17.24 0.16
C PHE A 38 1.68 -18.34 -0.83
N ASP A 39 2.68 -19.09 -0.44
CA ASP A 39 3.12 -20.32 -1.08
C ASP A 39 3.33 -21.40 -0.03
N GLY A 40 2.97 -22.63 -0.35
CA GLY A 40 3.21 -23.80 0.48
C GLY A 40 3.68 -24.96 -0.40
N ARG A 41 4.71 -25.68 0.05
CA ARG A 41 5.30 -26.73 -0.76
C ARG A 41 5.89 -27.86 0.07
N VAL A 42 5.50 -29.08 -0.26
CA VAL A 42 6.19 -30.29 0.19
C VAL A 42 7.18 -30.72 -0.90
N ASP A 43 6.74 -30.74 -2.17
CA ASP A 43 7.56 -31.10 -3.34
C ASP A 43 6.99 -30.49 -4.64
N ALA A 44 7.43 -30.97 -5.81
CA ALA A 44 6.98 -30.46 -7.10
C ALA A 44 5.51 -30.75 -7.41
N SER A 45 4.95 -31.80 -6.84
CA SER A 45 3.57 -32.28 -7.08
C SER A 45 2.59 -31.89 -5.98
N ASN A 46 3.12 -31.40 -4.82
CA ASN A 46 2.35 -31.02 -3.64
C ASN A 46 2.61 -29.56 -3.33
N ARG A 47 1.67 -28.68 -3.75
CA ARG A 47 1.83 -27.22 -3.72
C ARG A 47 0.54 -26.52 -3.38
N PHE A 48 0.67 -25.41 -2.66
CA PHE A 48 -0.38 -24.41 -2.42
C PHE A 48 0.06 -23.04 -2.91
N LYS A 49 -0.86 -22.25 -3.45
CA LYS A 49 -0.62 -20.86 -3.84
C LYS A 49 -1.85 -20.01 -3.53
N LEU A 50 -1.61 -18.80 -3.08
CA LEU A 50 -2.59 -17.72 -3.05
C LEU A 50 -1.92 -16.45 -3.58
N ALA A 51 -2.34 -15.98 -4.75
CA ALA A 51 -1.64 -14.95 -5.50
C ALA A 51 -2.60 -14.04 -6.25
N PHE A 52 -2.16 -12.80 -6.54
CA PHE A 52 -2.78 -11.98 -7.58
C PHE A 52 -2.13 -12.33 -8.92
N ASP A 53 -2.95 -12.52 -9.95
CA ASP A 53 -2.48 -12.79 -11.32
C ASP A 53 -2.13 -11.49 -12.08
N ALA A 54 -1.65 -11.63 -13.32
CA ALA A 54 -1.31 -10.51 -14.19
C ALA A 54 -2.50 -9.63 -14.59
N ASN A 55 -3.74 -10.09 -14.38
CA ASN A 55 -4.98 -9.33 -14.60
C ASN A 55 -5.55 -8.74 -13.30
N ASP A 56 -4.78 -8.75 -12.21
CA ASP A 56 -5.17 -8.27 -10.88
C ASP A 56 -6.31 -9.05 -10.22
N LYS A 57 -6.53 -10.29 -10.62
CA LYS A 57 -7.50 -11.21 -10.02
C LYS A 57 -6.83 -12.02 -8.93
N LEU A 58 -7.58 -12.40 -7.90
CA LEU A 58 -7.12 -13.28 -6.84
C LEU A 58 -7.33 -14.74 -7.26
N GLY A 59 -6.24 -15.51 -7.26
CA GLY A 59 -6.25 -16.94 -7.51
C GLY A 59 -5.80 -17.74 -6.30
N CYS A 60 -6.44 -18.89 -6.06
CA CYS A 60 -6.03 -19.90 -5.11
C CYS A 60 -5.85 -21.23 -5.82
N PHE A 61 -4.83 -21.97 -5.40
CA PHE A 61 -4.49 -23.23 -5.98
C PHE A 61 -3.92 -24.18 -4.92
N ASN A 62 -4.42 -25.41 -4.86
CA ASN A 62 -3.83 -26.51 -4.10
C ASN A 62 -3.72 -27.72 -5.02
N SER A 63 -2.53 -28.27 -5.15
CA SER A 63 -2.28 -29.51 -5.90
C SER A 63 -1.69 -30.55 -4.97
N HIS A 64 -2.21 -31.76 -5.05
CA HIS A 64 -1.69 -32.92 -4.36
C HIS A 64 -1.46 -34.05 -5.34
N SER A 65 -0.28 -34.68 -5.26
CA SER A 65 0.14 -35.76 -6.18
C SER A 65 0.01 -35.38 -7.66
N GLY A 66 0.24 -34.11 -7.98
CA GLY A 66 0.17 -33.56 -9.34
C GLY A 66 -1.24 -33.26 -9.86
N SER A 67 -2.28 -33.43 -9.04
CA SER A 67 -3.66 -33.12 -9.39
C SER A 67 -4.19 -31.94 -8.57
N ASP A 68 -4.91 -31.04 -9.23
CA ASP A 68 -5.50 -29.88 -8.58
C ASP A 68 -6.70 -30.30 -7.73
N THR A 69 -6.60 -30.08 -6.42
CA THR A 69 -7.69 -30.32 -5.47
C THR A 69 -8.49 -29.06 -5.17
N ILE A 70 -7.83 -27.89 -5.20
CA ILE A 70 -8.48 -26.58 -5.14
C ILE A 70 -7.92 -25.73 -6.28
N SER A 71 -8.79 -25.14 -7.10
CA SER A 71 -8.38 -24.15 -8.09
C SER A 71 -9.51 -23.18 -8.33
N PHE A 72 -9.27 -21.87 -8.15
CA PHE A 72 -10.20 -20.81 -8.56
C PHE A 72 -9.46 -19.51 -8.86
N GLY A 73 -10.09 -18.68 -9.70
CA GLY A 73 -9.69 -17.31 -9.95
C GLY A 73 -10.93 -16.40 -9.90
N THR A 74 -10.88 -15.30 -9.15
CA THR A 74 -12.00 -14.37 -9.04
C THR A 74 -12.27 -13.67 -10.38
N ASN A 75 -13.54 -13.31 -10.64
CA ASN A 75 -13.85 -12.33 -11.69
C ASN A 75 -13.60 -10.90 -11.21
N ARG A 76 -13.67 -10.67 -9.90
CA ARG A 76 -13.27 -9.42 -9.24
C ARG A 76 -11.79 -9.12 -9.52
N VAL A 77 -11.49 -7.84 -9.79
CA VAL A 77 -10.13 -7.30 -9.90
C VAL A 77 -9.82 -6.42 -8.67
N PHE A 78 -8.53 -6.41 -8.26
CA PHE A 78 -8.04 -5.71 -7.08
C PHE A 78 -7.04 -4.63 -7.50
N ARG A 79 -7.53 -3.51 -8.03
CA ARG A 79 -6.72 -2.43 -8.64
C ARG A 79 -6.62 -1.16 -7.81
N ASP A 80 -7.34 -1.08 -6.70
CA ASP A 80 -7.23 0.06 -5.81
C ASP A 80 -5.99 -0.10 -4.91
N THR A 81 -4.96 0.70 -5.19
CA THR A 81 -3.70 0.70 -4.43
C THR A 81 -3.80 1.53 -3.14
N SER A 82 -4.92 2.22 -2.91
CA SER A 82 -5.20 2.92 -1.65
C SER A 82 -5.92 2.05 -0.62
N ALA A 83 -6.64 1.03 -1.09
CA ALA A 83 -7.48 0.21 -0.23
C ALA A 83 -6.72 -0.92 0.47
N TRP A 84 -7.07 -1.14 1.73
CA TRP A 84 -6.80 -2.39 2.43
C TRP A 84 -7.93 -3.39 2.15
N TYR A 85 -7.56 -4.61 1.77
CA TYR A 85 -8.48 -5.72 1.58
C TYR A 85 -8.28 -6.73 2.69
N ASN A 86 -9.34 -7.14 3.37
CA ASN A 86 -9.34 -8.34 4.18
C ASN A 86 -9.71 -9.53 3.31
N ILE A 87 -8.81 -10.49 3.20
CA ILE A 87 -9.01 -11.74 2.46
C ILE A 87 -9.08 -12.88 3.45
N ILE A 88 -10.12 -13.70 3.33
CA ILE A 88 -10.30 -14.88 4.18
C ILE A 88 -10.59 -16.08 3.28
N LEU A 89 -9.74 -17.10 3.37
CA LEU A 89 -9.92 -18.41 2.75
C LEU A 89 -10.30 -19.41 3.85
N ALA A 90 -11.54 -19.87 3.85
CA ALA A 90 -12.05 -20.87 4.79
C ALA A 90 -12.28 -22.18 4.05
N VAL A 91 -11.64 -23.26 4.52
CA VAL A 91 -11.72 -24.60 3.95
C VAL A 91 -12.35 -25.55 4.96
N ASP A 92 -13.39 -26.27 4.54
CA ASP A 92 -14.02 -27.39 5.27
C ASP A 92 -14.42 -28.48 4.28
N THR A 93 -13.53 -29.39 4.00
CA THR A 93 -13.77 -30.46 3.02
C THR A 93 -14.81 -31.49 3.48
N THR A 94 -15.24 -31.46 4.75
CA THR A 94 -16.27 -32.36 5.26
C THR A 94 -17.67 -32.05 4.77
N GLN A 95 -17.88 -30.86 4.15
CA GLN A 95 -19.19 -30.42 3.65
C GLN A 95 -19.69 -31.31 2.51
N GLY A 96 -21.00 -31.60 2.54
CA GLY A 96 -21.66 -32.40 1.51
C GLY A 96 -21.68 -31.70 0.14
N THR A 97 -22.00 -30.40 0.13
CA THR A 97 -22.00 -29.58 -1.07
C THR A 97 -20.58 -29.15 -1.41
N GLU A 98 -20.14 -29.37 -2.64
CA GLU A 98 -18.77 -29.07 -3.05
C GLU A 98 -18.41 -27.58 -2.93
N ALA A 99 -19.33 -26.67 -3.30
CA ALA A 99 -19.14 -25.22 -3.21
C ALA A 99 -19.06 -24.72 -1.75
N ASP A 100 -19.47 -25.52 -0.77
CA ASP A 100 -19.34 -25.20 0.65
C ASP A 100 -17.99 -25.63 1.25
N ARG A 101 -17.19 -26.42 0.51
CA ARG A 101 -15.89 -26.93 0.99
C ARG A 101 -14.78 -25.88 0.99
N VAL A 102 -14.90 -24.88 0.12
CA VAL A 102 -13.94 -23.77 0.03
C VAL A 102 -14.70 -22.47 -0.16
N LYS A 103 -14.55 -21.55 0.78
CA LYS A 103 -15.17 -20.23 0.73
C LYS A 103 -14.11 -19.14 0.78
N LEU A 104 -14.21 -18.20 -0.14
CA LEU A 104 -13.42 -16.97 -0.17
C LEU A 104 -14.28 -15.81 0.28
N TYR A 105 -13.74 -14.97 1.17
CA TYR A 105 -14.39 -13.71 1.55
C TYR A 105 -13.45 -12.53 1.29
N VAL A 106 -14.04 -11.44 0.85
CA VAL A 106 -13.36 -10.15 0.65
C VAL A 106 -14.11 -9.11 1.46
N ASN A 107 -13.44 -8.47 2.41
CA ASN A 107 -14.02 -7.48 3.30
C ASN A 107 -15.35 -7.97 3.93
N GLY A 108 -15.33 -9.19 4.48
CA GLY A 108 -16.46 -9.82 5.15
C GLY A 108 -17.54 -10.40 4.23
N VAL A 109 -17.51 -10.12 2.94
CA VAL A 109 -18.50 -10.59 1.97
C VAL A 109 -17.98 -11.80 1.20
N GLN A 110 -18.78 -12.86 1.11
CA GLN A 110 -18.42 -14.05 0.35
C GLN A 110 -18.30 -13.74 -1.15
N GLU A 111 -17.15 -14.09 -1.74
CA GLU A 111 -16.96 -14.05 -3.19
C GLU A 111 -17.59 -15.30 -3.81
N THR A 112 -18.45 -15.10 -4.77
CA THR A 112 -19.18 -16.17 -5.47
C THR A 112 -18.98 -16.14 -6.99
N SER A 113 -18.27 -15.12 -7.49
CA SER A 113 -18.03 -14.95 -8.92
C SER A 113 -16.61 -15.35 -9.29
N PHE A 114 -16.48 -16.53 -9.87
CA PHE A 114 -15.21 -17.10 -10.28
C PHE A 114 -15.17 -17.38 -11.80
N SER A 115 -13.99 -17.30 -12.40
CA SER A 115 -13.78 -17.63 -13.82
C SER A 115 -13.76 -19.15 -14.06
N SER A 116 -13.30 -19.90 -13.07
CA SER A 116 -13.29 -21.37 -13.02
C SER A 116 -13.21 -21.79 -11.57
N THR A 117 -13.69 -22.99 -11.26
CA THR A 117 -13.60 -23.58 -9.91
C THR A 117 -13.32 -25.08 -9.98
N THR A 118 -12.38 -25.53 -9.14
CA THR A 118 -12.21 -26.93 -8.76
C THR A 118 -12.32 -27.01 -7.26
N TYR A 119 -13.20 -27.86 -6.77
CA TYR A 119 -13.41 -28.09 -5.33
C TYR A 119 -12.81 -29.43 -4.91
N PRO A 120 -12.27 -29.55 -3.68
CA PRO A 120 -11.73 -30.79 -3.18
C PRO A 120 -12.84 -31.84 -3.03
N SER A 121 -12.49 -33.11 -3.06
CA SER A 121 -13.41 -34.19 -2.73
C SER A 121 -13.88 -34.07 -1.29
N GLN A 122 -15.04 -34.64 -0.98
CA GLN A 122 -15.52 -34.67 0.40
C GLN A 122 -14.53 -35.44 1.30
N ASN A 123 -14.22 -34.86 2.46
CA ASN A 123 -13.22 -35.35 3.42
C ASN A 123 -11.77 -35.41 2.89
N ASP A 124 -11.46 -34.67 1.83
CA ASP A 124 -10.09 -34.52 1.36
C ASP A 124 -9.22 -33.88 2.47
N ALA A 125 -8.13 -34.55 2.82
CA ALA A 125 -7.16 -34.11 3.82
C ALA A 125 -5.80 -33.71 3.21
N ASN A 126 -5.78 -33.40 1.91
CA ASN A 126 -4.55 -33.12 1.14
C ASN A 126 -4.32 -31.59 0.96
N ASN A 127 -4.48 -30.82 2.02
CA ASN A 127 -4.28 -29.37 2.00
C ASN A 127 -2.83 -29.03 2.32
N VAL A 128 -2.05 -28.75 1.29
CA VAL A 128 -0.59 -28.60 1.37
C VAL A 128 -0.17 -27.45 2.29
N PHE A 129 -0.94 -26.35 2.38
CA PHE A 129 -0.60 -25.27 3.31
C PHE A 129 -0.62 -25.70 4.78
N ASN A 130 -1.46 -26.67 5.13
CA ASN A 130 -1.57 -27.24 6.48
C ASN A 130 -0.91 -28.62 6.63
N GLU A 131 -0.19 -29.09 5.63
CA GLU A 131 0.44 -30.40 5.66
C GLU A 131 1.72 -30.41 6.48
N ASN A 132 2.01 -31.52 7.16
CA ASN A 132 3.24 -31.69 7.93
C ASN A 132 4.48 -31.53 7.04
N SER A 133 5.46 -30.81 7.53
CA SER A 133 6.72 -30.52 6.83
C SER A 133 6.57 -29.70 5.53
N SER A 134 5.43 -29.07 5.29
CA SER A 134 5.28 -28.10 4.20
C SER A 134 6.15 -26.88 4.45
N ALA A 135 6.97 -26.51 3.47
CA ALA A 135 7.72 -25.25 3.47
C ALA A 135 6.76 -24.12 3.10
N LEU A 136 6.45 -23.25 4.05
CA LEU A 136 5.54 -22.13 3.89
C LEU A 136 6.31 -20.84 3.63
N ILE A 137 5.81 -20.03 2.69
CA ILE A 137 6.36 -18.72 2.35
C ILE A 137 5.24 -17.69 2.34
N ILE A 138 5.49 -16.53 2.92
CA ILE A 138 4.64 -15.33 2.80
C ILE A 138 5.41 -14.27 2.04
N GLY A 139 4.82 -13.74 0.97
CA GLY A 139 5.35 -12.63 0.20
C GLY A 139 6.18 -13.03 -1.02
N ALA A 140 6.36 -14.30 -1.35
CA ALA A 140 7.07 -14.75 -2.55
C ALA A 140 6.66 -16.17 -2.97
N TYR A 141 7.03 -16.53 -4.19
CA TYR A 141 7.02 -17.92 -4.65
C TYR A 141 8.23 -18.68 -4.07
N TYR A 142 8.17 -20.02 -4.04
CA TYR A 142 9.13 -20.89 -3.34
C TYR A 142 10.62 -20.68 -3.69
N ASN A 143 10.93 -20.18 -4.87
CA ASN A 143 12.29 -19.86 -5.31
C ASN A 143 12.65 -18.38 -5.17
N ALA A 144 11.93 -17.64 -4.29
CA ALA A 144 12.09 -16.21 -4.07
C ALA A 144 11.86 -15.33 -5.31
N THR A 145 11.03 -15.80 -6.25
CA THR A 145 10.56 -15.02 -7.40
C THR A 145 9.12 -14.56 -7.18
N ASN A 146 8.60 -13.75 -8.11
CA ASN A 146 7.21 -13.27 -8.09
C ASN A 146 6.79 -12.69 -6.73
N VAL A 147 7.69 -11.89 -6.15
CA VAL A 147 7.55 -11.34 -4.81
C VAL A 147 6.37 -10.37 -4.75
N PHE A 148 5.58 -10.46 -3.69
CA PHE A 148 4.52 -9.52 -3.40
C PHE A 148 5.10 -8.13 -3.10
N ASP A 149 4.52 -7.11 -3.72
CA ASP A 149 4.88 -5.71 -3.50
C ASP A 149 3.65 -4.99 -2.90
N GLY A 150 3.72 -4.70 -1.61
CA GLY A 150 2.60 -4.14 -0.86
C GLY A 150 2.81 -4.23 0.65
N LEU A 151 1.73 -4.03 1.38
CA LEU A 151 1.68 -4.11 2.83
C LEU A 151 0.80 -5.28 3.26
N MET A 152 1.16 -5.93 4.35
CA MET A 152 0.36 -6.97 5.01
C MET A 152 0.21 -6.67 6.49
N SER A 153 -0.92 -7.06 7.05
CA SER A 153 -1.22 -6.88 8.47
C SER A 153 -2.14 -8.00 8.96
N TYR A 154 -2.03 -8.36 10.24
CA TYR A 154 -2.88 -9.36 10.88
C TYR A 154 -3.02 -10.65 10.07
N VAL A 155 -1.90 -11.28 9.76
CA VAL A 155 -1.88 -12.57 9.08
C VAL A 155 -2.16 -13.66 10.11
N ALA A 156 -3.34 -14.27 10.00
CA ALA A 156 -3.86 -15.28 10.92
C ALA A 156 -4.10 -16.60 10.18
N PHE A 157 -3.67 -17.69 10.77
CA PHE A 157 -4.00 -19.04 10.33
C PHE A 157 -4.63 -19.82 11.48
N VAL A 158 -5.80 -20.39 11.26
CA VAL A 158 -6.51 -21.26 12.23
C VAL A 158 -6.52 -22.67 11.66
N ASP A 159 -5.85 -23.59 12.36
CA ASP A 159 -5.75 -24.99 12.00
C ASP A 159 -6.85 -25.81 12.68
N GLY A 160 -7.68 -26.44 11.90
CA GLY A 160 -8.76 -27.32 12.37
C GLY A 160 -10.16 -26.73 12.35
N THR A 161 -10.32 -25.46 11.96
CA THR A 161 -11.63 -24.81 11.91
C THR A 161 -11.78 -23.91 10.67
N ALA A 162 -12.93 -24.00 9.98
CA ALA A 162 -13.35 -23.06 8.96
C ALA A 162 -14.15 -21.92 9.63
N GLU A 163 -13.49 -20.81 9.91
CA GLU A 163 -14.05 -19.68 10.63
C GLU A 163 -14.89 -18.78 9.73
N LEU A 164 -15.86 -18.10 10.32
CA LEU A 164 -16.64 -17.06 9.67
C LEU A 164 -15.90 -15.70 9.71
N PRO A 165 -16.15 -14.79 8.77
CA PRO A 165 -15.49 -13.48 8.71
C PRO A 165 -15.55 -12.65 10.00
N GLY A 166 -16.64 -12.77 10.75
CA GLY A 166 -16.84 -12.05 12.01
C GLY A 166 -15.80 -12.30 13.11
N ILE A 167 -14.91 -13.31 12.95
CA ILE A 167 -13.77 -13.54 13.83
C ILE A 167 -12.66 -12.49 13.56
N PHE A 168 -12.48 -12.08 12.30
CA PHE A 168 -11.35 -11.27 11.83
C PHE A 168 -11.69 -9.80 11.61
N GLY A 169 -12.96 -9.49 11.45
CA GLY A 169 -13.45 -8.13 11.21
C GLY A 169 -14.92 -7.97 11.59
N GLU A 170 -15.40 -6.75 11.45
CA GLU A 170 -16.79 -6.39 11.69
C GLU A 170 -17.21 -5.22 10.79
N THR A 171 -18.50 -5.16 10.48
CA THR A 171 -19.06 -4.01 9.76
C THR A 171 -19.33 -2.87 10.71
N ASP A 172 -18.79 -1.69 10.43
CA ASP A 172 -19.14 -0.47 11.15
C ASP A 172 -20.61 -0.15 10.94
N SER A 173 -21.35 -0.01 12.03
CA SER A 173 -22.82 0.22 11.96
C SER A 173 -23.20 1.61 11.44
N THR A 174 -22.26 2.57 11.44
CA THR A 174 -22.49 3.94 10.99
C THR A 174 -22.10 4.14 9.52
N THR A 175 -20.96 3.60 9.12
CA THR A 175 -20.40 3.81 7.77
C THR A 175 -20.68 2.66 6.81
N GLY A 176 -20.97 1.47 7.33
CA GLY A 176 -21.08 0.24 6.55
C GLY A 176 -19.70 -0.35 6.15
N GLU A 177 -18.61 0.26 6.58
CA GLU A 177 -17.26 -0.18 6.25
C GLU A 177 -16.88 -1.45 7.01
N TRP A 178 -16.19 -2.37 6.35
CA TRP A 178 -15.59 -3.53 6.98
C TRP A 178 -14.31 -3.14 7.70
N LYS A 179 -14.30 -3.25 9.03
CA LYS A 179 -13.18 -2.87 9.90
C LYS A 179 -12.49 -4.08 10.49
N ILE A 180 -11.21 -3.92 10.78
CA ILE A 180 -10.39 -4.92 11.44
C ILE A 180 -10.81 -5.09 12.90
N LYS A 181 -10.89 -6.35 13.36
CA LYS A 181 -10.86 -6.67 14.79
C LYS A 181 -9.43 -6.81 15.26
N THR A 182 -9.05 -6.02 16.25
CA THR A 182 -7.69 -6.05 16.82
C THR A 182 -7.48 -7.22 17.78
N THR A 183 -8.56 -7.83 18.26
CA THR A 183 -8.53 -9.08 19.04
C THR A 183 -9.17 -10.18 18.22
N ILE A 184 -8.35 -11.17 17.82
CA ILE A 184 -8.79 -12.34 17.08
C ILE A 184 -8.83 -13.52 18.05
N THR A 185 -10.02 -14.09 18.21
CA THR A 185 -10.24 -15.28 19.04
C THR A 185 -10.98 -16.32 18.19
N PRO A 186 -10.28 -17.39 17.75
CA PRO A 186 -10.92 -18.49 17.00
C PRO A 186 -12.07 -19.10 17.78
N SER A 187 -13.06 -19.62 17.06
CA SER A 187 -14.30 -20.19 17.65
C SER A 187 -14.02 -21.43 18.53
N VAL A 188 -12.94 -22.16 18.23
CA VAL A 188 -12.52 -23.33 19.00
C VAL A 188 -11.13 -23.10 19.59
N ALA A 189 -10.10 -23.10 18.75
CA ALA A 189 -8.69 -22.91 19.13
C ALA A 189 -7.87 -22.58 17.88
N TRP A 190 -6.63 -22.12 18.06
CA TRP A 190 -5.71 -21.88 16.95
C TRP A 190 -5.28 -23.16 16.22
N GLY A 191 -5.27 -24.30 16.92
CA GLY A 191 -4.76 -25.57 16.40
C GLY A 191 -3.24 -25.60 16.30
N ASN A 192 -2.65 -26.78 16.01
CA ASN A 192 -1.21 -27.00 16.10
C ASN A 192 -0.38 -26.10 15.17
N ASN A 193 -0.84 -25.89 13.94
CA ASN A 193 -0.16 -25.02 12.96
C ASN A 193 -0.64 -23.57 12.99
N GLY A 194 -1.65 -23.24 13.79
CA GLY A 194 -2.24 -21.92 13.87
C GLY A 194 -1.24 -20.85 14.33
N PHE A 195 -1.38 -19.64 13.80
CA PHE A 195 -0.54 -18.49 14.16
C PHE A 195 -1.26 -17.16 13.92
N LEU A 196 -0.74 -16.10 14.54
CA LEU A 196 -1.11 -14.70 14.30
C LEU A 196 0.16 -13.86 14.29
N ILE A 197 0.53 -13.30 13.14
CA ILE A 197 1.73 -12.49 12.97
C ILE A 197 1.40 -11.15 12.29
N LEU A 198 2.38 -10.24 12.24
CA LEU A 198 2.25 -8.91 11.65
C LEU A 198 1.10 -8.09 12.26
N LYS A 199 0.78 -8.35 13.52
CA LYS A 199 -0.16 -7.59 14.34
C LYS A 199 0.54 -6.39 14.97
N ASN A 200 1.76 -6.59 15.49
CA ASN A 200 2.56 -5.57 16.15
C ASN A 200 3.71 -5.10 15.24
N GLY A 201 3.37 -4.31 14.25
CA GLY A 201 4.33 -3.78 13.28
C GLY A 201 4.99 -4.87 12.45
N ASN A 202 6.33 -4.91 12.44
CA ASN A 202 7.13 -5.90 11.70
C ASN A 202 7.55 -7.11 12.56
N SER A 203 6.88 -7.37 13.67
CA SER A 203 7.14 -8.54 14.49
C SER A 203 6.74 -9.83 13.76
N LEU A 204 7.65 -10.82 13.77
CA LEU A 204 7.44 -12.16 13.25
C LEU A 204 7.12 -13.18 14.35
N THR A 205 7.02 -12.69 15.59
CA THR A 205 6.59 -13.48 16.74
C THR A 205 5.11 -13.80 16.58
N ASP A 206 4.78 -15.06 16.77
CA ASP A 206 3.40 -15.52 16.79
C ASP A 206 2.70 -15.05 18.07
N GLU A 207 1.61 -14.32 17.89
CA GLU A 207 0.77 -13.79 18.97
C GLU A 207 -0.47 -14.65 19.26
N SER A 208 -0.57 -15.82 18.62
CA SER A 208 -1.46 -16.89 19.07
C SER A 208 -0.89 -17.57 20.33
N SER A 209 -1.56 -18.57 20.84
CA SER A 209 -1.05 -19.36 21.99
C SER A 209 0.02 -20.40 21.62
N ASN A 210 0.40 -20.54 20.33
CA ASN A 210 1.13 -21.70 19.82
C ASN A 210 2.64 -21.50 19.70
N SER A 211 3.13 -20.25 19.70
CA SER A 211 4.55 -19.91 19.44
C SER A 211 5.05 -20.36 18.06
N ASN A 212 4.19 -20.36 17.07
CA ASN A 212 4.49 -20.70 15.68
C ASN A 212 5.15 -19.50 14.95
N ASN A 213 6.32 -19.09 15.44
CA ASN A 213 7.07 -17.94 14.93
C ASN A 213 7.48 -18.13 13.47
N TRP A 214 7.56 -17.01 12.76
CA TRP A 214 8.08 -16.95 11.40
C TRP A 214 9.49 -16.38 11.38
N THR A 215 10.21 -16.59 10.30
CA THR A 215 11.56 -16.06 10.10
C THR A 215 11.62 -15.25 8.81
N LEU A 216 12.49 -14.25 8.79
CA LEU A 216 12.78 -13.50 7.57
C LEU A 216 13.62 -14.37 6.63
N GLY A 217 13.08 -14.68 5.44
CA GLY A 217 13.77 -15.45 4.41
C GLY A 217 14.79 -14.60 3.66
N ALA A 218 14.41 -13.37 3.30
CA ALA A 218 15.29 -12.36 2.71
C ALA A 218 14.68 -10.96 2.78
N GLY A 219 15.45 -9.95 2.39
CA GLY A 219 15.03 -8.55 2.31
C GLY A 219 15.01 -7.85 3.66
N THR A 220 14.21 -6.79 3.75
CA THR A 220 13.99 -6.01 4.99
C THR A 220 12.50 -5.83 5.20
N LEU A 221 12.00 -6.25 6.35
CA LEU A 221 10.63 -6.03 6.75
C LEU A 221 10.53 -4.69 7.49
N THR A 222 9.82 -3.74 6.90
CA THR A 222 9.69 -2.39 7.42
C THR A 222 8.34 -2.24 8.11
N LYS A 223 8.33 -1.71 9.34
CA LYS A 223 7.10 -1.27 9.99
C LYS A 223 6.59 0.01 9.32
N THR A 224 5.27 0.17 9.21
CA THR A 224 4.63 1.41 8.76
C THR A 224 3.41 1.70 9.65
N GLU A 225 3.07 2.98 9.80
CA GLU A 225 1.82 3.38 10.47
C GLU A 225 0.59 3.20 9.57
N ASP A 226 0.78 3.02 8.25
CA ASP A 226 -0.30 2.64 7.32
C ASP A 226 -0.76 1.21 7.63
N CYS A 227 -1.96 1.08 8.12
CA CYS A 227 -2.55 -0.18 8.55
C CYS A 227 -4.08 -0.16 8.28
N PRO A 228 -4.78 -1.28 8.39
CA PRO A 228 -6.22 -1.36 8.09
C PRO A 228 -7.11 -0.41 8.90
N SER A 229 -6.66 0.03 10.07
CA SER A 229 -7.38 0.98 10.93
C SER A 229 -6.92 2.43 10.78
N ASN A 230 -5.86 2.69 10.00
CA ASN A 230 -5.27 4.02 9.83
C ASN A 230 -4.61 4.13 8.46
N VAL A 231 -5.39 4.50 7.43
CA VAL A 231 -4.98 4.49 6.03
C VAL A 231 -4.36 5.84 5.66
N PHE A 232 -3.14 5.81 5.12
CA PHE A 232 -2.44 6.99 4.62
C PHE A 232 -2.42 7.07 3.10
N ALA A 233 -2.31 8.29 2.58
CA ALA A 233 -2.08 8.52 1.16
C ALA A 233 -0.73 7.94 0.72
N THR A 234 -0.69 7.45 -0.50
CA THR A 234 0.51 6.99 -1.20
C THR A 234 0.53 7.58 -2.61
N MET A 235 1.63 7.43 -3.34
CA MET A 235 1.68 7.77 -4.76
C MET A 235 0.72 6.87 -5.54
N ASN A 236 -0.13 7.46 -6.39
CA ASN A 236 -1.13 6.71 -7.14
C ASN A 236 -0.54 6.07 -8.40
N ARG A 237 -0.24 4.78 -8.31
CA ARG A 237 0.29 4.00 -9.43
C ARG A 237 -0.73 3.77 -10.54
N ALA A 238 -2.02 3.85 -10.25
CA ALA A 238 -3.09 3.64 -11.22
C ALA A 238 -3.46 4.92 -11.99
N SER A 239 -2.82 6.06 -11.70
CA SER A 239 -3.09 7.30 -12.41
C SER A 239 -2.65 7.20 -13.88
N PRO A 240 -3.46 7.67 -14.83
CA PRO A 240 -3.09 7.70 -16.24
C PRO A 240 -1.90 8.63 -16.54
N THR A 241 -1.55 9.52 -15.63
CA THR A 241 -0.38 10.42 -15.74
C THR A 241 0.95 9.76 -15.36
N THR A 242 0.91 8.55 -14.81
CA THR A 242 2.09 7.87 -14.31
C THR A 242 2.62 6.86 -15.33
N VAL A 243 3.64 7.20 -16.11
CA VAL A 243 4.15 6.35 -17.22
C VAL A 243 5.20 5.34 -16.83
N ALA A 244 6.13 5.65 -15.98
CA ALA A 244 7.23 4.76 -15.65
C ALA A 244 7.10 4.18 -14.25
N LEU A 245 6.11 3.34 -14.05
CA LEU A 245 5.75 2.74 -12.77
C LEU A 245 6.77 1.72 -12.24
N ALA A 246 7.78 1.37 -13.02
CA ALA A 246 8.74 0.32 -12.67
C ALA A 246 9.60 0.66 -11.45
N SER A 247 9.76 1.94 -11.13
CA SER A 247 10.62 2.42 -10.05
C SER A 247 9.89 2.75 -8.74
N MET A 248 8.55 2.73 -8.72
CA MET A 248 7.82 2.87 -7.46
C MET A 248 8.05 1.66 -6.55
N ALA A 249 8.34 1.94 -5.28
CA ALA A 249 8.65 0.94 -4.27
C ALA A 249 8.18 1.39 -2.88
N ASN A 250 8.44 0.55 -1.87
CA ASN A 250 8.14 0.83 -0.46
C ASN A 250 6.67 1.23 -0.24
N GLY A 251 5.74 0.45 -0.74
CA GLY A 251 4.32 0.73 -0.59
C GLY A 251 3.84 1.93 -1.42
N ASN A 252 4.48 2.24 -2.56
CA ASN A 252 4.26 3.44 -3.37
C ASN A 252 4.57 4.75 -2.64
N LEU A 253 5.56 4.74 -1.74
CA LEU A 253 6.05 5.92 -1.03
C LEU A 253 7.42 6.39 -1.54
N TYR A 254 7.99 5.69 -2.49
CA TYR A 254 9.25 5.99 -3.14
C TYR A 254 9.11 5.94 -4.65
N ASN A 255 9.61 6.95 -5.35
CA ASN A 255 9.77 6.96 -6.79
C ASN A 255 11.25 7.13 -7.12
N GLY A 256 11.82 6.12 -7.75
CA GLY A 256 13.24 6.03 -8.05
C GLY A 256 13.58 6.41 -9.48
N ASP A 257 14.70 5.86 -9.94
CA ASP A 257 15.29 6.10 -11.25
C ASP A 257 14.31 5.83 -12.40
N GLN A 258 14.01 6.85 -13.16
CA GLN A 258 13.12 6.84 -14.32
C GLN A 258 13.96 7.11 -15.57
N SER A 259 13.80 6.30 -16.58
CA SER A 259 14.64 6.38 -17.78
C SER A 259 14.28 7.42 -18.83
N PRO A 260 13.10 8.01 -18.93
CA PRO A 260 12.81 8.97 -19.99
C PRO A 260 12.99 10.43 -19.57
N ASN A 261 13.31 11.26 -20.55
CA ASN A 261 13.52 12.69 -20.49
C ASN A 261 12.21 13.50 -20.62
N TYR A 262 11.15 13.08 -19.96
CA TYR A 262 9.87 13.82 -19.95
C TYR A 262 9.27 13.90 -18.56
N TRP A 263 8.41 14.88 -18.35
CA TRP A 263 7.74 15.08 -17.08
C TRP A 263 6.80 13.91 -16.75
N GLN A 264 6.82 13.49 -15.51
CA GLN A 264 5.97 12.44 -14.96
C GLN A 264 5.24 12.95 -13.74
N GLY A 265 3.94 13.07 -13.87
CA GLY A 265 3.06 13.47 -12.79
C GLY A 265 2.68 12.31 -11.88
N ILE A 266 2.73 12.52 -10.58
CA ILE A 266 2.48 11.52 -9.55
C ILE A 266 1.48 12.10 -8.55
N PRO A 267 0.17 11.89 -8.73
CA PRO A 267 -0.83 12.28 -7.75
C PRO A 267 -0.86 11.33 -6.55
N GLY A 268 -1.36 11.83 -5.42
CA GLY A 268 -1.69 11.00 -4.27
C GLY A 268 -2.94 10.14 -4.48
N THR A 269 -3.04 9.06 -3.72
CA THR A 269 -4.20 8.16 -3.73
C THR A 269 -5.41 8.73 -2.98
N LEU A 270 -5.21 9.70 -2.10
CA LEU A 270 -6.25 10.37 -1.35
C LEU A 270 -6.28 11.86 -1.73
N ALA A 271 -7.49 12.38 -1.91
CA ALA A 271 -7.75 13.79 -2.16
C ALA A 271 -8.84 14.28 -1.21
N ALA A 272 -8.89 15.59 -1.00
CA ALA A 272 -9.89 16.22 -0.17
C ALA A 272 -10.43 17.52 -0.80
N SER A 273 -11.64 17.90 -0.39
CA SER A 273 -12.27 19.16 -0.74
C SER A 273 -12.43 20.13 0.45
N SER A 274 -12.08 19.65 1.66
CA SER A 274 -12.15 20.42 2.91
C SER A 274 -11.15 19.88 3.93
N GLY A 275 -10.95 20.61 5.01
CA GLY A 275 -10.07 20.20 6.12
C GLY A 275 -8.62 20.59 5.90
N LYS A 276 -7.77 20.11 6.81
CA LYS A 276 -6.34 20.42 6.86
C LYS A 276 -5.52 19.16 6.72
N ILE A 277 -4.54 19.21 5.82
CA ILE A 277 -3.72 18.05 5.45
C ILE A 277 -2.25 18.45 5.47
N TYR A 278 -1.41 17.57 6.02
CA TYR A 278 0.04 17.72 6.06
C TYR A 278 0.73 16.50 5.47
N TRP A 279 1.79 16.73 4.70
CA TRP A 279 2.69 15.67 4.22
C TRP A 279 4.09 16.22 3.99
N GLU A 280 5.03 15.30 3.83
CA GLU A 280 6.43 15.60 3.57
C GLU A 280 6.91 14.89 2.31
N VAL A 281 7.83 15.53 1.59
CA VAL A 281 8.55 14.96 0.45
C VAL A 281 10.04 15.09 0.68
N LYS A 282 10.73 13.97 0.82
CA LYS A 282 12.19 13.96 0.87
C LYS A 282 12.75 13.87 -0.54
N ILE A 283 13.64 14.76 -0.86
CA ILE A 283 14.38 14.77 -2.12
C ILE A 283 15.58 13.85 -1.96
N GLU A 284 15.55 12.70 -2.61
CA GLU A 284 16.62 11.69 -2.54
C GLU A 284 17.66 11.91 -3.65
N GLY A 285 17.28 12.53 -4.76
CA GLY A 285 18.15 12.88 -5.88
C GLY A 285 17.55 13.98 -6.75
N VAL A 286 18.41 14.76 -7.40
CA VAL A 286 18.06 15.80 -8.37
C VAL A 286 19.00 15.69 -9.57
N TRP A 287 18.44 15.71 -10.78
CA TRP A 287 19.25 15.73 -12.00
C TRP A 287 19.86 17.11 -12.23
N GLY A 288 21.16 17.13 -12.54
CA GLY A 288 21.85 18.38 -12.89
C GLY A 288 22.08 19.30 -11.69
N SER A 289 21.83 20.59 -11.90
CA SER A 289 22.02 21.66 -10.90
C SER A 289 20.70 22.35 -10.58
N THR A 290 20.71 23.17 -9.53
CA THR A 290 19.56 24.04 -9.15
C THR A 290 19.15 25.06 -10.22
N SER A 291 19.87 25.17 -11.32
CA SER A 291 19.50 26.02 -12.46
C SER A 291 18.56 25.33 -13.46
N GLN A 292 18.26 24.04 -13.27
CA GLN A 292 17.39 23.30 -14.17
C GLN A 292 16.11 22.86 -13.41
N ASN A 293 14.95 23.26 -13.91
CA ASN A 293 13.67 22.85 -13.35
C ASN A 293 13.38 21.40 -13.79
N THR A 294 13.61 20.46 -12.89
CA THR A 294 13.46 19.01 -13.14
C THR A 294 12.50 18.33 -12.17
N GLN A 295 12.17 19.00 -11.06
CA GLN A 295 11.21 18.52 -10.06
C GLN A 295 10.25 19.61 -9.66
N ARG A 296 9.00 19.22 -9.39
CA ARG A 296 7.96 20.09 -8.83
C ARG A 296 7.14 19.29 -7.83
N HIS A 297 6.87 19.88 -6.68
CA HIS A 297 6.11 19.24 -5.61
C HIS A 297 5.06 20.19 -5.06
N GLY A 298 3.86 19.69 -4.78
CA GLY A 298 2.77 20.49 -4.26
C GLY A 298 1.43 19.78 -4.32
N ILE A 299 0.43 20.42 -4.93
CA ILE A 299 -0.93 19.90 -5.02
C ILE A 299 -1.47 19.93 -6.45
N ALA A 300 -2.41 19.05 -6.72
CA ALA A 300 -3.18 19.03 -7.96
C ALA A 300 -4.66 18.81 -7.71
N ASP A 301 -5.52 19.45 -8.49
CA ASP A 301 -6.95 19.16 -8.55
C ASP A 301 -7.16 17.89 -9.39
N ILE A 302 -7.54 16.79 -8.75
CA ILE A 302 -7.77 15.51 -9.43
C ILE A 302 -9.09 15.46 -10.21
N GLY A 303 -9.98 16.42 -10.01
CA GLY A 303 -11.21 16.61 -10.81
C GLY A 303 -10.97 17.33 -12.14
N ALA A 304 -9.81 17.96 -12.28
CA ALA A 304 -9.42 18.62 -13.50
C ALA A 304 -8.97 17.64 -14.58
N ALA A 305 -9.23 17.95 -15.84
CA ALA A 305 -8.77 17.09 -16.93
C ALA A 305 -7.24 17.04 -16.97
N VAL A 306 -6.70 15.85 -16.88
CA VAL A 306 -5.29 15.58 -17.12
C VAL A 306 -5.04 15.75 -18.63
N ASP A 307 -4.22 16.73 -19.01
CA ASP A 307 -3.89 16.93 -20.41
C ASP A 307 -2.79 15.93 -20.85
N ASN A 308 -3.18 15.09 -21.82
CA ASN A 308 -2.26 14.19 -22.51
C ASN A 308 -1.50 14.94 -23.63
N ASN A 309 -0.95 16.11 -23.34
CA ASN A 309 -0.21 16.86 -24.36
C ASN A 309 1.07 16.13 -24.79
N THR A 310 1.19 15.91 -26.08
CA THR A 310 2.10 14.99 -26.75
C THR A 310 3.58 15.37 -26.73
N SER A 311 3.97 16.50 -26.15
CA SER A 311 5.39 16.94 -26.08
C SER A 311 6.03 16.82 -24.70
N ASP A 312 5.21 16.82 -23.63
CA ASP A 312 5.60 16.55 -22.25
C ASP A 312 4.51 15.66 -21.63
N ALA A 313 4.46 14.44 -22.07
CA ALA A 313 3.28 13.59 -22.17
C ALA A 313 2.55 13.20 -20.86
N TYR A 314 2.86 13.72 -19.71
CA TYR A 314 2.22 13.34 -18.43
C TYR A 314 2.36 14.47 -17.37
N ASP A 315 2.39 15.70 -17.83
CA ASP A 315 2.37 16.90 -17.00
C ASP A 315 0.91 17.29 -16.71
N ILE A 316 0.55 17.57 -15.47
CA ILE A 316 -0.62 18.41 -15.22
C ILE A 316 -0.31 19.75 -15.85
N GLN A 317 -1.23 20.27 -16.69
CA GLN A 317 -1.04 21.58 -17.25
C GLN A 317 -0.97 22.64 -16.13
N TRP A 318 0.23 22.81 -15.58
CA TRP A 318 0.56 23.98 -14.76
C TRP A 318 0.37 25.31 -15.55
N THR A 319 0.04 25.19 -16.83
CA THR A 319 -0.26 26.31 -17.72
C THR A 319 -1.64 26.91 -17.49
N THR A 320 -2.55 26.17 -16.82
CA THR A 320 -3.89 26.67 -16.50
C THR A 320 -4.05 26.74 -14.98
N ALA A 321 -4.36 27.91 -14.45
CA ALA A 321 -4.38 28.25 -13.02
C ALA A 321 -5.22 27.32 -12.12
N ALA A 322 -6.13 26.57 -12.73
CA ALA A 322 -7.11 25.77 -12.00
C ALA A 322 -6.59 24.41 -11.57
N TYR A 323 -5.43 23.91 -12.06
CA TYR A 323 -5.16 22.47 -11.99
C TYR A 323 -4.01 22.06 -11.09
N GLY A 324 -3.09 22.95 -10.75
CA GLY A 324 -1.98 22.59 -9.88
C GLY A 324 -1.14 23.75 -9.37
N ILE A 325 -0.51 23.55 -8.23
CA ILE A 325 0.45 24.45 -7.59
C ILE A 325 1.67 23.63 -7.22
N GLY A 326 2.83 23.92 -7.82
CA GLY A 326 4.06 23.18 -7.62
C GLY A 326 5.26 24.05 -7.28
N TRP A 327 5.94 23.75 -6.17
CA TRP A 327 7.21 24.32 -5.82
C TRP A 327 8.33 23.71 -6.67
N CYS A 328 9.06 24.57 -7.38
CA CYS A 328 10.10 24.16 -8.32
C CYS A 328 11.47 24.05 -7.63
N ASN A 329 12.29 23.07 -8.02
CA ASN A 329 13.65 22.96 -7.47
C ASN A 329 14.58 24.13 -7.85
N THR A 330 14.20 24.93 -8.85
CA THR A 330 14.91 26.16 -9.27
C THR A 330 14.52 27.41 -8.51
N SER A 331 13.68 27.32 -7.50
CA SER A 331 12.98 28.38 -6.75
C SER A 331 11.63 28.78 -7.32
N GLY A 332 10.80 29.38 -6.45
CA GLY A 332 9.47 29.85 -6.80
C GLY A 332 8.42 28.73 -6.95
N VAL A 333 7.18 29.16 -7.10
CA VAL A 333 6.00 28.32 -7.26
C VAL A 333 5.48 28.47 -8.68
N ARG A 334 5.26 27.34 -9.35
CA ARG A 334 4.63 27.32 -10.67
C ARG A 334 3.13 27.12 -10.53
N ASN A 335 2.41 28.06 -11.13
CA ASN A 335 0.96 28.04 -11.30
C ASN A 335 0.61 28.79 -12.58
N SER A 336 -0.36 28.35 -13.35
CA SER A 336 -0.78 29.03 -14.60
C SER A 336 0.34 29.27 -15.62
N GLY A 337 1.25 28.32 -15.78
CA GLY A 337 2.35 28.41 -16.74
C GLY A 337 3.50 29.36 -16.34
N SER A 338 3.36 30.14 -15.27
CA SER A 338 4.36 31.05 -14.78
C SER A 338 4.98 30.58 -13.47
N VAL A 339 6.26 30.87 -13.29
CA VAL A 339 6.92 30.75 -11.99
C VAL A 339 6.81 32.08 -11.28
N THR A 340 6.25 32.08 -10.07
CA THR A 340 6.06 33.29 -9.24
C THR A 340 6.75 33.09 -7.88
N GLY A 341 6.95 34.20 -7.14
CA GLY A 341 7.51 34.13 -5.79
C GLY A 341 8.94 33.56 -5.73
N THR A 342 9.78 33.85 -6.73
CA THR A 342 11.18 33.34 -6.76
C THR A 342 12.05 33.93 -5.65
N SER A 343 11.63 35.04 -5.02
CA SER A 343 12.23 35.57 -3.79
C SER A 343 11.68 34.96 -2.51
N ASP A 344 10.49 34.39 -2.57
CA ASP A 344 9.73 33.94 -1.39
C ASP A 344 9.89 32.45 -1.12
N TYR A 345 10.26 31.67 -2.16
CA TYR A 345 10.43 30.24 -2.11
C TYR A 345 11.81 29.83 -2.63
N SER A 346 12.61 29.26 -1.77
CA SER A 346 14.01 28.92 -2.04
C SER A 346 14.16 27.71 -2.95
N THR A 347 15.36 27.50 -3.48
CA THR A 347 15.71 26.26 -4.18
C THR A 347 15.77 25.08 -3.23
N PHE A 348 15.54 23.87 -3.74
CA PHE A 348 15.78 22.64 -2.98
C PHE A 348 16.71 21.69 -3.76
N ILE A 349 17.42 20.87 -3.02
CA ILE A 349 18.44 19.92 -3.51
C ILE A 349 18.22 18.54 -2.87
N ALA A 350 18.97 17.55 -3.34
CA ALA A 350 19.01 16.24 -2.68
C ALA A 350 19.29 16.40 -1.17
N THR A 351 18.69 15.53 -0.37
CA THR A 351 18.66 15.51 1.09
C THR A 351 17.66 16.46 1.78
N ASN A 352 17.12 17.48 1.06
CA ASN A 352 16.08 18.31 1.67
C ASN A 352 14.79 17.52 1.91
N VAL A 353 14.11 17.88 2.97
CA VAL A 353 12.72 17.46 3.25
C VAL A 353 11.83 18.67 3.05
N LEU A 354 10.95 18.59 2.07
CA LEU A 354 9.93 19.59 1.81
C LEU A 354 8.71 19.30 2.66
N MET A 355 8.09 20.33 3.17
CA MET A 355 6.93 20.29 4.05
C MET A 355 5.77 20.99 3.36
N PHE A 356 4.59 20.38 3.40
CA PHE A 356 3.38 20.91 2.79
C PHE A 356 2.25 20.88 3.82
N ALA A 357 1.63 22.04 4.06
CA ALA A 357 0.41 22.12 4.84
C ALA A 357 -0.68 22.76 4.00
N MET A 358 -1.75 22.04 3.75
CA MET A 358 -2.90 22.46 2.94
C MET A 358 -4.10 22.69 3.84
N ASP A 359 -4.62 23.91 3.87
CA ASP A 359 -5.85 24.32 4.55
C ASP A 359 -6.92 24.59 3.48
N LEU A 360 -7.75 23.60 3.20
CA LEU A 360 -8.81 23.71 2.20
C LEU A 360 -10.02 24.50 2.68
N ASP A 361 -10.20 24.61 3.98
CA ASP A 361 -11.29 25.42 4.54
C ASP A 361 -11.06 26.92 4.28
N ASN A 362 -9.78 27.33 4.17
CA ASN A 362 -9.38 28.71 3.90
C ASN A 362 -8.68 28.86 2.53
N LEU A 363 -8.55 27.81 1.73
CA LEU A 363 -7.87 27.77 0.44
C LEU A 363 -6.42 28.28 0.52
N LYS A 364 -5.64 27.73 1.46
CA LYS A 364 -4.23 28.09 1.71
C LYS A 364 -3.32 26.86 1.58
N LEU A 365 -2.16 27.09 0.95
CA LEU A 365 -1.07 26.11 0.86
C LEU A 365 0.21 26.74 1.43
N TYR A 366 0.78 26.12 2.42
CA TYR A 366 2.05 26.49 3.03
C TYR A 366 3.14 25.53 2.56
N LEU A 367 4.29 26.11 2.22
CA LEU A 367 5.45 25.38 1.76
C LEU A 367 6.59 25.60 2.75
N GLY A 368 7.28 24.53 3.11
CA GLY A 368 8.39 24.58 4.06
C GLY A 368 9.52 23.65 3.66
N LYS A 369 10.70 23.86 4.22
CA LYS A 369 11.90 23.10 3.95
C LYS A 369 12.72 22.90 5.22
N ASN A 370 13.04 21.63 5.53
CA ASN A 370 13.91 21.26 6.64
C ASN A 370 13.49 21.88 8.00
N GLY A 371 12.18 21.94 8.27
CA GLY A 371 11.63 22.45 9.52
C GLY A 371 11.34 23.95 9.55
N ALA A 372 11.59 24.69 8.49
CA ALA A 372 11.28 26.12 8.39
C ALA A 372 10.25 26.36 7.27
N TRP A 373 9.23 27.17 7.55
CA TRP A 373 8.26 27.59 6.56
C TRP A 373 8.83 28.71 5.69
N GLU A 374 8.68 28.55 4.37
CA GLU A 374 9.05 29.57 3.40
C GLU A 374 8.08 30.76 3.48
N ASN A 375 8.49 31.92 2.96
CA ASN A 375 7.70 33.16 2.95
C ASN A 375 7.17 33.57 4.33
N SER A 376 7.91 33.26 5.42
CA SER A 376 7.48 33.47 6.81
C SER A 376 6.11 32.85 7.12
N GLY A 377 5.81 31.68 6.52
CA GLY A 377 4.53 30.99 6.60
C GLY A 377 4.16 30.57 8.02
N ASP A 378 2.88 30.70 8.35
CA ASP A 378 2.28 30.20 9.59
C ASP A 378 1.03 29.37 9.25
N PRO A 379 1.13 28.02 9.19
CA PRO A 379 -0.01 27.16 8.89
C PRO A 379 -1.13 27.23 9.93
N THR A 380 -0.88 27.81 11.11
CA THR A 380 -1.87 27.98 12.16
C THR A 380 -2.68 29.27 12.04
N SER A 381 -2.30 30.15 11.08
CA SER A 381 -2.89 31.49 10.92
C SER A 381 -4.32 31.50 10.35
N GLY A 382 -4.87 30.34 9.98
CA GLY A 382 -6.24 30.19 9.48
C GLY A 382 -6.55 31.06 8.28
N ALA A 383 -7.67 31.78 8.30
CA ALA A 383 -8.13 32.62 7.19
C ALA A 383 -7.15 33.75 6.81
N SER A 384 -6.31 34.24 7.74
CA SER A 384 -5.32 35.28 7.44
C SER A 384 -4.26 34.78 6.44
N GLY A 385 -3.94 33.50 6.46
CA GLY A 385 -3.06 32.86 5.49
C GLY A 385 -1.67 33.46 5.44
N THR A 386 -1.07 33.75 6.60
CA THR A 386 0.25 34.39 6.69
C THR A 386 1.29 33.55 5.95
N GLY A 387 1.94 34.12 4.94
CA GLY A 387 2.94 33.49 4.09
C GLY A 387 2.44 32.36 3.19
N ALA A 388 1.13 32.09 3.17
CA ALA A 388 0.54 31.05 2.34
C ALA A 388 0.47 31.42 0.87
N TYR A 389 0.55 30.42 0.01
CA TYR A 389 0.06 30.49 -1.35
C TYR A 389 -1.46 30.29 -1.38
N THR A 390 -2.20 31.12 -2.11
CA THR A 390 -3.66 30.99 -2.20
C THR A 390 -4.03 29.93 -3.23
N ILE A 391 -4.80 28.93 -2.83
CA ILE A 391 -5.39 27.94 -3.73
C ILE A 391 -6.50 28.64 -4.53
N PRO A 392 -6.48 28.62 -5.86
CA PRO A 392 -7.31 29.53 -6.67
C PRO A 392 -8.80 29.18 -6.64
N THR A 393 -9.15 27.93 -6.45
CA THR A 393 -10.54 27.44 -6.47
C THR A 393 -10.75 26.33 -5.46
N ALA A 394 -12.00 26.19 -4.99
CA ALA A 394 -12.42 24.96 -4.31
C ALA A 394 -12.42 23.80 -5.33
N GLY A 395 -11.95 22.62 -4.91
CA GLY A 395 -11.83 21.44 -5.77
C GLY A 395 -11.47 20.20 -4.96
N MET A 396 -11.15 19.11 -5.66
CA MET A 396 -10.66 17.87 -5.06
C MET A 396 -9.14 17.83 -5.16
N TRP A 397 -8.46 18.32 -4.14
CA TRP A 397 -7.01 18.50 -4.13
C TRP A 397 -6.29 17.31 -3.51
N ALA A 398 -5.23 16.84 -4.18
CA ALA A 398 -4.35 15.77 -3.69
C ALA A 398 -2.90 16.26 -3.60
N PRO A 399 -2.06 15.68 -2.73
CA PRO A 399 -0.61 15.78 -2.85
C PRO A 399 -0.16 15.40 -4.27
N TYR A 400 0.83 16.10 -4.80
CA TYR A 400 1.29 15.89 -6.16
C TYR A 400 2.79 16.13 -6.29
N SER A 401 3.45 15.29 -7.06
CA SER A 401 4.86 15.46 -7.42
C SER A 401 5.07 15.26 -8.91
N GLU A 402 6.04 15.96 -9.46
CA GLU A 402 6.56 15.73 -10.81
C GLU A 402 8.06 15.57 -10.79
N THR A 403 8.54 14.61 -11.58
CA THR A 403 9.95 14.35 -11.83
C THR A 403 10.18 14.22 -13.33
N LYS A 404 11.38 14.61 -13.81
CA LYS A 404 11.66 14.63 -15.26
C LYS A 404 12.73 13.63 -15.69
N TYR A 405 13.74 13.41 -14.88
CA TYR A 405 14.91 12.62 -15.25
C TYR A 405 15.12 11.45 -14.28
N GLY A 406 15.88 10.45 -14.69
CA GLY A 406 16.14 9.24 -13.93
C GLY A 406 16.76 9.45 -12.57
N SER A 407 17.57 10.47 -12.39
CA SER A 407 18.14 10.82 -11.07
C SER A 407 17.25 11.74 -10.23
N ASP A 408 16.04 12.10 -10.70
CA ASP A 408 15.04 12.80 -9.90
C ASP A 408 14.29 11.79 -9.02
N VAL A 409 14.78 11.62 -7.81
CA VAL A 409 14.35 10.57 -6.88
C VAL A 409 13.71 11.18 -5.65
N ILE A 410 12.55 10.68 -5.26
CA ILE A 410 11.76 11.22 -4.15
C ILE A 410 11.20 10.13 -3.24
N SER A 411 10.97 10.49 -1.99
CA SER A 411 10.22 9.68 -1.01
C SER A 411 9.12 10.54 -0.37
N TRP A 412 7.92 9.98 -0.26
CA TRP A 412 6.79 10.61 0.43
C TRP A 412 6.63 10.09 1.84
N ASN A 413 6.26 10.97 2.75
CA ASN A 413 5.73 10.64 4.07
C ASN A 413 4.39 11.37 4.25
N CYS A 414 3.31 10.62 4.19
CA CYS A 414 1.96 11.11 4.48
C CYS A 414 1.52 10.72 5.91
N GLY A 415 2.47 10.40 6.79
CA GLY A 415 2.24 9.96 8.16
C GLY A 415 2.70 8.52 8.46
N ASN A 416 3.17 7.80 7.46
CA ASN A 416 3.60 6.40 7.57
C ASN A 416 4.90 6.18 8.37
N GLY A 417 5.64 7.24 8.70
CA GLY A 417 6.79 7.19 9.59
C GLY A 417 8.12 6.76 8.96
N TYR A 418 8.19 6.74 7.64
CA TYR A 418 9.41 6.33 6.91
C TYR A 418 9.66 7.18 5.67
N PHE A 419 10.96 7.43 5.40
CA PHE A 419 11.44 7.73 4.06
C PHE A 419 12.20 6.50 3.53
N ARG A 420 11.69 5.86 2.49
CA ARG A 420 12.14 4.54 2.01
C ARG A 420 12.04 3.50 3.12
N THR A 421 13.18 2.93 3.53
CA THR A 421 13.30 1.96 4.63
C THR A 421 13.86 2.59 5.91
N VAL A 422 14.10 3.89 5.92
CA VAL A 422 14.67 4.62 7.06
C VAL A 422 13.54 5.17 7.91
N ALA A 423 13.44 4.71 9.14
CA ALA A 423 12.48 5.23 10.11
C ALA A 423 12.76 6.71 10.39
N ILE A 424 11.69 7.50 10.43
CA ILE A 424 11.77 8.91 10.77
C ILE A 424 11.99 9.04 12.28
N SER A 425 12.92 9.90 12.65
CA SER A 425 13.09 10.36 14.03
C SER A 425 12.47 11.76 14.12
N PRO A 426 11.26 11.90 14.68
CA PRO A 426 10.58 13.19 14.76
C PRO A 426 11.43 14.24 15.47
N ALA A 427 11.43 15.47 14.97
CA ALA A 427 12.12 16.60 15.60
C ALA A 427 11.43 17.11 16.87
N GLY A 428 10.37 16.44 17.34
CA GLY A 428 9.60 16.75 18.55
C GLY A 428 8.54 15.69 18.83
N SER A 429 7.78 15.83 19.89
CA SER A 429 6.65 14.95 20.19
C SER A 429 5.45 15.37 19.34
N PRO A 430 4.81 14.48 18.56
CA PRO A 430 3.64 14.83 17.79
C PRO A 430 2.48 15.22 18.74
N ALA A 431 1.95 16.41 18.54
CA ALA A 431 0.71 16.79 19.18
C ALA A 431 -0.44 16.13 18.41
N SER A 432 -1.06 15.09 18.97
CA SER A 432 -2.36 14.51 18.61
C SER A 432 -2.64 14.16 17.12
N THR A 433 -1.64 14.03 16.25
CA THR A 433 -1.84 13.60 14.87
C THR A 433 -1.64 12.08 14.72
N PRO A 434 -2.47 11.38 13.93
CA PRO A 434 -2.35 9.92 13.77
C PRO A 434 -1.13 9.46 12.99
N GLY A 435 -0.27 10.38 12.48
CA GLY A 435 0.91 10.08 11.66
C GLY A 435 2.23 10.45 12.30
N ILE A 436 3.33 9.86 11.80
CA ILE A 436 4.70 10.17 12.21
C ILE A 436 5.38 10.98 11.10
N PHE A 437 5.79 12.21 11.42
CA PHE A 437 6.44 13.15 10.52
C PHE A 437 7.79 13.57 11.05
N GLN A 438 8.71 13.95 10.14
CA GLN A 438 10.03 14.44 10.53
C GLN A 438 9.94 15.83 11.16
N TYR A 439 9.07 16.67 10.64
CA TYR A 439 8.80 18.00 11.15
C TYR A 439 7.35 18.13 11.58
N GLN A 440 7.09 19.09 12.47
CA GLN A 440 5.75 19.33 12.99
C GLN A 440 5.21 20.67 12.52
N ILE A 441 3.88 20.79 12.52
CA ILE A 441 3.17 22.05 12.29
C ILE A 441 3.01 22.77 13.62
#